data_cb3656d16576085d44b17d63b461c622
#
_entry.id   cb3656d16576085d44b17d63b461c622
#
_cell.length_a   1.000
_cell.length_b   1.000
_cell.length_c   1.000
_cell.angle_alpha   90.00
_cell.angle_beta   90.00
_cell.angle_gamma   90.00
#
_symmetry.space_group_name_H-M   'P 1'
#
loop_
_entity.id
_entity.type
_entity.pdbx_description
1 polymer ?
#
loop_
_entity_poly.entity_id
_entity_poly.type
_entity_poly.pdbx_seq_one_letter_code
_entity_poly.pdbx_strand_id
1 'polypeptide(L)'
;MRMRPSPRKAVFVLIDGARADVLRELVDRGDLPNLARWVLEPGGGLRIGTTVFPSTTGVAYIPFLFGRFPGNVGIPGIRWLDRAEAAGGWRAQWRAMRSYCGVQAGWINRDIAPGPSLFDLVPESIAICTPITRGLRPGAHRIPLQRAFFGAAAHYFGSYGALDRAVAQAWVATAAESWRLLFVVFPGVDGVTHLRDPKHPAVVARYRAVDDALGAFIARVRQHGELPAFFVAADHGATTMREHRDVAVELEALGVRTARHPMHVWRRGARVAAMVSGNASVQLYFEPRSGRTTPRTESEIPAAFLEPLLDYSALRLAAYRADQANESGQPEVIVRTQQGRARLSESPGLIRYEPLDGDPLGLGGYLELEDRELLLRSRDTDVPDAPRQLLQLFATPRAGDVVLAAVPGADFRGPWEIPEHKAGHGSLIREHMEVPIAASVPLPNDPIRTVDVMPAMLEYLGVPLPACDLDGMPFSKLVSRSTVPGAPCRSTNPRARWISARCRTPASQWIAGAASSRSSCPPSICQPVRVTMARNRPRASASFP
;
A
#
# COMPACT_ATOMS: atom_id res chain seq x y z
N MET A 1 -29.34 15.97 -37.79
CA MET A 1 -29.10 14.94 -36.80
C MET A 1 -27.76 15.23 -36.11
N ARG A 2 -27.74 15.76 -34.88
CA ARG A 2 -26.50 16.03 -34.16
C ARG A 2 -25.90 14.65 -33.80
N MET A 3 -24.74 14.33 -34.34
CA MET A 3 -24.00 13.12 -33.94
C MET A 3 -23.79 13.19 -32.43
N ARG A 4 -24.22 12.15 -31.71
CA ARG A 4 -23.87 12.01 -30.28
C ARG A 4 -22.34 11.90 -30.22
N PRO A 5 -21.66 12.68 -29.34
CA PRO A 5 -20.23 12.54 -29.18
C PRO A 5 -19.88 11.09 -28.82
N SER A 6 -18.81 10.57 -29.40
CA SER A 6 -18.31 9.23 -29.08
C SER A 6 -18.14 9.09 -27.57
N PRO A 7 -18.53 7.95 -26.97
CA PRO A 7 -18.38 7.75 -25.54
C PRO A 7 -16.90 7.83 -25.13
N ARG A 8 -16.60 8.59 -24.09
CA ARG A 8 -15.24 8.69 -23.55
C ARG A 8 -14.73 7.32 -23.11
N LYS A 9 -13.45 7.09 -23.34
CA LYS A 9 -12.76 5.84 -22.98
C LYS A 9 -11.65 6.11 -21.97
N ALA A 10 -11.44 5.21 -21.02
CA ALA A 10 -10.35 5.31 -20.05
C ALA A 10 -9.57 4.01 -19.96
N VAL A 11 -8.28 4.13 -19.71
CA VAL A 11 -7.37 3.02 -19.37
C VAL A 11 -6.80 3.30 -17.99
N PHE A 12 -6.99 2.38 -17.07
CA PHE A 12 -6.30 2.38 -15.78
C PHE A 12 -5.18 1.36 -15.81
N VAL A 13 -3.97 1.79 -15.52
CA VAL A 13 -2.77 0.95 -15.43
C VAL A 13 -2.30 0.93 -13.98
N LEU A 14 -2.38 -0.23 -13.36
CA LEU A 14 -1.82 -0.49 -12.04
C LEU A 14 -0.42 -1.09 -12.21
N ILE A 15 0.58 -0.40 -11.69
CA ILE A 15 1.96 -0.90 -11.60
C ILE A 15 2.17 -1.37 -10.16
N ASP A 16 1.93 -2.65 -9.92
CA ASP A 16 1.96 -3.25 -8.58
C ASP A 16 3.30 -3.00 -7.89
N GLY A 17 3.27 -2.48 -6.68
CA GLY A 17 4.46 -2.21 -5.86
C GLY A 17 5.35 -1.07 -6.34
N ALA A 18 4.89 -0.21 -7.27
CA ALA A 18 5.72 0.86 -7.80
C ALA A 18 5.92 1.99 -6.79
N ARG A 19 7.17 2.32 -6.48
CA ARG A 19 7.56 3.44 -5.63
C ARG A 19 7.49 4.77 -6.38
N ALA A 20 6.94 5.78 -5.73
CA ALA A 20 6.80 7.12 -6.30
C ALA A 20 8.16 7.80 -6.58
N ASP A 21 9.13 7.61 -5.69
CA ASP A 21 10.49 8.15 -5.86
C ASP A 21 11.25 7.49 -7.02
N VAL A 22 11.13 6.17 -7.16
CA VAL A 22 11.77 5.42 -8.25
C VAL A 22 11.16 5.79 -9.60
N LEU A 23 9.82 5.83 -9.67
CA LEU A 23 9.14 6.20 -10.91
C LEU A 23 9.53 7.62 -11.35
N ARG A 24 9.58 8.59 -10.42
CA ARG A 24 10.02 9.96 -10.70
C ARG A 24 11.45 10.00 -11.22
N GLU A 25 12.38 9.33 -10.53
CA GLU A 25 13.79 9.23 -10.96
C GLU A 25 13.91 8.70 -12.39
N LEU A 26 13.14 7.66 -12.75
CA LEU A 26 13.16 7.09 -14.10
C LEU A 26 12.58 8.03 -15.15
N VAL A 27 11.51 8.76 -14.83
CA VAL A 27 10.94 9.80 -15.70
C VAL A 27 11.95 10.93 -15.93
N ASP A 28 12.56 11.45 -14.86
CA ASP A 28 13.52 12.55 -14.92
C ASP A 28 14.78 12.18 -15.72
N ARG A 29 15.15 10.91 -15.75
CA ARG A 29 16.24 10.37 -16.57
C ARG A 29 15.86 10.08 -18.02
N GLY A 30 14.58 10.19 -18.38
CA GLY A 30 14.06 9.84 -19.70
C GLY A 30 13.95 8.34 -19.98
N ASP A 31 13.99 7.51 -18.95
CA ASP A 31 13.87 6.05 -19.04
C ASP A 31 12.45 5.58 -19.39
N LEU A 32 11.43 6.46 -19.24
CA LEU A 32 10.00 6.16 -19.45
C LEU A 32 9.36 7.19 -20.42
N PRO A 33 9.80 7.23 -21.70
CA PRO A 33 9.40 8.28 -22.64
C PRO A 33 7.91 8.24 -23.02
N ASN A 34 7.29 7.05 -23.05
CA ASN A 34 5.87 6.93 -23.39
C ASN A 34 4.98 7.44 -22.25
N LEU A 35 5.31 7.09 -21.00
CA LEU A 35 4.63 7.60 -19.81
C LEU A 35 4.75 9.14 -19.74
N ALA A 36 5.95 9.68 -19.91
CA ALA A 36 6.20 11.11 -19.91
C ALA A 36 5.31 11.82 -20.93
N ARG A 37 5.40 11.41 -22.19
CA ARG A 37 4.72 12.07 -23.31
C ARG A 37 3.20 11.95 -23.29
N TRP A 38 2.67 10.76 -22.97
CA TRP A 38 1.26 10.45 -23.19
C TRP A 38 0.39 10.53 -21.93
N VAL A 39 1.02 10.54 -20.76
CA VAL A 39 0.31 10.57 -19.48
C VAL A 39 0.68 11.82 -18.68
N LEU A 40 1.98 12.06 -18.46
CA LEU A 40 2.42 13.10 -17.54
C LEU A 40 2.28 14.51 -18.15
N GLU A 41 2.73 14.71 -19.40
CA GLU A 41 2.63 16.01 -20.06
C GLU A 41 1.17 16.51 -20.16
N PRO A 42 0.19 15.72 -20.63
CA PRO A 42 -1.20 16.18 -20.69
C PRO A 42 -1.84 16.38 -19.32
N GLY A 43 -1.45 15.59 -18.31
CA GLY A 43 -2.04 15.57 -16.97
C GLY A 43 -1.44 16.55 -15.96
N GLY A 44 -0.36 17.23 -16.31
CA GLY A 44 0.33 18.16 -15.42
C GLY A 44 1.32 17.51 -14.46
N GLY A 45 1.83 16.31 -14.81
CA GLY A 45 2.94 15.64 -14.11
C GLY A 45 2.53 14.49 -13.22
N LEU A 46 3.50 14.04 -12.41
CA LEU A 46 3.34 12.97 -11.41
C LEU A 46 2.98 13.55 -10.05
N ARG A 47 1.97 12.98 -9.38
CA ARG A 47 1.65 13.28 -7.98
C ARG A 47 2.05 12.11 -7.08
N ILE A 48 2.40 12.42 -5.84
CA ILE A 48 2.53 11.44 -4.77
C ILE A 48 1.18 11.37 -4.08
N GLY A 49 0.53 10.22 -4.17
CA GLY A 49 -0.70 9.93 -3.45
C GLY A 49 -0.46 9.04 -2.24
N THR A 50 -1.49 8.88 -1.42
CA THR A 50 -1.47 7.99 -0.25
C THR A 50 -2.36 6.78 -0.52
N THR A 51 -1.82 5.58 -0.34
CA THR A 51 -2.58 4.33 -0.44
C THR A 51 -3.30 3.98 0.87
N VAL A 52 -3.76 2.75 0.99
CA VAL A 52 -4.54 2.26 2.13
C VAL A 52 -3.72 1.32 3.01
N PHE A 53 -4.11 1.18 4.28
CA PHE A 53 -3.51 0.23 5.20
C PHE A 53 -4.46 -0.95 5.49
N PRO A 54 -3.95 -2.20 5.50
CA PRO A 54 -2.60 -2.64 5.13
C PRO A 54 -2.28 -2.41 3.65
N SER A 55 -1.08 -1.85 3.38
CA SER A 55 -0.59 -1.52 2.04
C SER A 55 -0.08 -2.78 1.33
N THR A 56 -1.03 -3.59 0.83
CA THR A 56 -0.73 -4.92 0.27
C THR A 56 -1.60 -5.25 -0.93
N THR A 57 -0.99 -5.94 -1.88
CA THR A 57 -1.61 -6.41 -3.13
C THR A 57 -2.99 -7.03 -2.89
N GLY A 58 -3.95 -6.71 -3.72
CA GLY A 58 -5.34 -7.16 -3.64
C GLY A 58 -6.18 -6.32 -2.68
N VAL A 59 -5.75 -6.07 -1.45
CA VAL A 59 -6.42 -5.17 -0.50
C VAL A 59 -6.36 -3.73 -1.02
N ALA A 60 -5.18 -3.28 -1.42
CA ALA A 60 -4.97 -1.95 -1.97
C ALA A 60 -5.42 -1.79 -3.45
N TYR A 61 -6.05 -2.82 -4.05
CA TYR A 61 -6.79 -2.68 -5.30
C TYR A 61 -8.24 -2.22 -5.08
N ILE A 62 -8.77 -2.45 -3.89
CA ILE A 62 -10.15 -2.10 -3.51
C ILE A 62 -10.46 -0.61 -3.76
N PRO A 63 -9.59 0.34 -3.40
CA PRO A 63 -9.77 1.76 -3.72
C PRO A 63 -10.09 2.04 -5.18
N PHE A 64 -9.35 1.43 -6.09
CA PHE A 64 -9.48 1.66 -7.53
C PHE A 64 -10.74 1.05 -8.15
N LEU A 65 -11.32 0.06 -7.46
CA LEU A 65 -12.48 -0.68 -7.96
C LEU A 65 -13.79 -0.35 -7.23
N PHE A 66 -13.72 0.18 -6.02
CA PHE A 66 -14.90 0.48 -5.22
C PHE A 66 -14.94 1.94 -4.72
N GLY A 67 -13.85 2.72 -4.86
CA GLY A 67 -13.75 4.08 -4.32
C GLY A 67 -13.88 4.13 -2.80
N ARG A 68 -13.58 3.03 -2.11
CA ARG A 68 -13.77 2.84 -0.67
C ARG A 68 -12.53 2.27 -0.01
N PHE A 69 -12.38 2.56 1.27
CA PHE A 69 -11.34 1.92 2.09
C PHE A 69 -11.63 0.43 2.29
N PRO A 70 -10.60 -0.42 2.38
CA PRO A 70 -10.76 -1.86 2.55
C PRO A 70 -11.55 -2.25 3.80
N GLY A 71 -11.32 -1.60 4.93
CA GLY A 71 -12.07 -1.85 6.16
C GLY A 71 -13.57 -1.55 6.00
N ASN A 72 -13.92 -0.47 5.30
CA ASN A 72 -15.31 -0.07 5.04
C ASN A 72 -16.07 -1.02 4.11
N VAL A 73 -15.35 -1.89 3.40
CA VAL A 73 -15.93 -3.00 2.64
C VAL A 73 -15.65 -4.38 3.28
N GLY A 74 -15.22 -4.39 4.53
CA GLY A 74 -15.08 -5.60 5.34
C GLY A 74 -13.82 -6.43 5.07
N ILE A 75 -12.80 -5.86 4.42
CA ILE A 75 -11.53 -6.55 4.10
C ILE A 75 -10.41 -5.95 4.95
N PRO A 76 -10.05 -6.57 6.08
CA PRO A 76 -9.05 -6.01 6.98
C PRO A 76 -7.61 -6.30 6.56
N GLY A 77 -7.37 -7.18 5.59
CA GLY A 77 -6.02 -7.56 5.14
C GLY A 77 -6.04 -8.65 4.08
N ILE A 78 -4.88 -8.95 3.50
CA ILE A 78 -4.74 -10.06 2.54
C ILE A 78 -4.86 -11.43 3.24
N ARG A 79 -4.49 -11.47 4.53
CA ARG A 79 -4.75 -12.60 5.44
C ARG A 79 -5.47 -12.07 6.68
N TRP A 80 -6.53 -12.77 7.08
CA TRP A 80 -7.35 -12.42 8.25
C TRP A 80 -8.14 -13.62 8.74
N LEU A 81 -8.67 -13.54 9.97
CA LEU A 81 -9.47 -14.63 10.54
C LEU A 81 -10.96 -14.26 10.49
N ASP A 82 -11.74 -15.08 9.82
CA ASP A 82 -13.20 -15.05 9.92
C ASP A 82 -13.63 -15.71 11.25
N ARG A 83 -13.98 -14.85 12.23
CA ARG A 83 -14.34 -15.32 13.58
C ARG A 83 -15.59 -16.20 13.58
N ALA A 84 -16.56 -15.90 12.72
CA ALA A 84 -17.81 -16.67 12.63
C ALA A 84 -17.53 -18.09 12.10
N GLU A 85 -16.71 -18.22 11.06
CA GLU A 85 -16.28 -19.52 10.54
C GLU A 85 -15.40 -20.26 11.55
N ALA A 86 -14.53 -19.57 12.28
CA ALA A 86 -13.62 -20.18 13.27
C ALA A 86 -14.38 -20.83 14.44
N ALA A 87 -15.55 -20.30 14.82
CA ALA A 87 -16.43 -20.88 15.84
C ALA A 87 -16.93 -22.29 15.45
N GLY A 88 -16.96 -22.63 14.16
CA GLY A 88 -17.29 -23.97 13.64
C GLY A 88 -16.26 -25.06 13.94
N GLY A 89 -15.22 -24.74 14.71
CA GLY A 89 -14.21 -25.68 15.20
C GLY A 89 -13.04 -25.90 14.24
N TRP A 90 -12.17 -26.86 14.59
CA TRP A 90 -10.88 -27.03 13.91
C TRP A 90 -11.00 -27.44 12.42
N ARG A 91 -12.07 -28.12 12.02
CA ARG A 91 -12.29 -28.52 10.61
C ARG A 91 -12.61 -27.34 9.70
N ALA A 92 -13.24 -26.30 10.25
CA ALA A 92 -13.53 -25.07 9.51
C ALA A 92 -12.34 -24.10 9.44
N GLN A 93 -11.27 -24.36 10.20
CA GLN A 93 -10.16 -23.43 10.40
C GLN A 93 -9.50 -22.99 9.09
N TRP A 94 -9.34 -23.87 8.11
CA TRP A 94 -8.74 -23.50 6.84
C TRP A 94 -9.57 -22.49 6.04
N ARG A 95 -10.91 -22.51 6.21
CA ARG A 95 -11.81 -21.50 5.62
C ARG A 95 -11.83 -20.24 6.47
N ALA A 96 -11.77 -20.40 7.79
CA ALA A 96 -11.73 -19.28 8.72
C ALA A 96 -10.47 -18.43 8.56
N MET A 97 -9.31 -19.07 8.36
CA MET A 97 -8.06 -18.38 8.08
C MET A 97 -8.00 -17.99 6.60
N ARG A 98 -8.58 -16.83 6.27
CA ARG A 98 -8.58 -16.26 4.92
C ARG A 98 -7.16 -15.94 4.46
N SER A 99 -6.85 -16.29 3.21
CA SER A 99 -5.62 -15.88 2.54
C SER A 99 -5.92 -15.65 1.06
N TYR A 100 -5.88 -14.42 0.61
CA TYR A 100 -6.11 -14.09 -0.80
C TYR A 100 -4.86 -14.35 -1.66
N CYS A 101 -3.84 -15.02 -1.09
CA CYS A 101 -2.75 -15.64 -1.82
C CYS A 101 -3.05 -17.10 -2.10
N GLY A 102 -2.72 -17.60 -3.28
CA GLY A 102 -2.89 -19.01 -3.64
C GLY A 102 -4.35 -19.42 -3.88
N VAL A 103 -4.78 -20.55 -3.32
CA VAL A 103 -6.07 -21.21 -3.64
C VAL A 103 -7.31 -20.41 -3.24
N GLN A 104 -7.19 -19.52 -2.28
CA GLN A 104 -8.29 -18.66 -1.84
C GLN A 104 -8.29 -17.27 -2.52
N ALA A 105 -7.40 -17.00 -3.48
CA ALA A 105 -7.27 -15.69 -4.10
C ALA A 105 -8.59 -15.12 -4.64
N GLY A 106 -9.43 -15.97 -5.25
CA GLY A 106 -10.74 -15.58 -5.76
C GLY A 106 -11.80 -15.25 -4.67
N TRP A 107 -11.56 -15.62 -3.42
CA TRP A 107 -12.53 -15.43 -2.34
C TRP A 107 -12.69 -13.95 -1.95
N ILE A 108 -11.73 -13.10 -2.28
CA ILE A 108 -11.84 -11.65 -2.09
C ILE A 108 -13.11 -11.09 -2.76
N ASN A 109 -13.49 -11.62 -3.93
CA ASN A 109 -14.70 -11.20 -4.64
C ASN A 109 -16.00 -11.48 -3.88
N ARG A 110 -16.00 -12.54 -3.07
CA ARG A 110 -17.13 -12.92 -2.21
C ARG A 110 -17.12 -12.17 -0.89
N ASP A 111 -15.93 -11.97 -0.31
CA ASP A 111 -15.77 -11.45 1.05
C ASP A 111 -15.91 -9.93 1.12
N ILE A 112 -15.70 -9.19 0.01
CA ILE A 112 -16.02 -7.76 -0.11
C ILE A 112 -17.52 -7.53 0.15
N ALA A 113 -17.87 -6.57 0.99
CA ALA A 113 -19.24 -6.20 1.30
C ALA A 113 -20.05 -5.84 0.03
N PRO A 114 -21.39 -5.97 0.05
CA PRO A 114 -22.24 -5.55 -1.07
C PRO A 114 -22.02 -4.09 -1.47
N GLY A 115 -22.13 -3.81 -2.75
CA GLY A 115 -21.96 -2.50 -3.37
C GLY A 115 -21.45 -2.64 -4.80
N PRO A 116 -21.68 -1.66 -5.67
CA PRO A 116 -21.25 -1.71 -7.05
C PRO A 116 -19.73 -1.55 -7.14
N SER A 117 -19.11 -2.36 -7.99
CA SER A 117 -17.73 -2.17 -8.43
C SER A 117 -17.67 -1.19 -9.60
N LEU A 118 -16.47 -0.72 -9.92
CA LEU A 118 -16.22 0.05 -11.14
C LEU A 118 -16.71 -0.70 -12.40
N PHE A 119 -16.61 -2.03 -12.42
CA PHE A 119 -17.05 -2.86 -13.53
C PHE A 119 -18.58 -2.98 -13.62
N ASP A 120 -19.30 -2.94 -12.51
CA ASP A 120 -20.76 -2.86 -12.50
C ASP A 120 -21.24 -1.51 -13.07
N LEU A 121 -20.52 -0.42 -12.76
CA LEU A 121 -20.85 0.95 -13.19
C LEU A 121 -20.46 1.23 -14.64
N VAL A 122 -19.45 0.51 -15.16
CA VAL A 122 -18.98 0.60 -16.54
C VAL A 122 -19.01 -0.81 -17.17
N PRO A 123 -20.17 -1.29 -17.60
CA PRO A 123 -20.31 -2.68 -18.07
C PRO A 123 -19.45 -3.05 -19.29
N GLU A 124 -19.04 -2.07 -20.11
CA GLU A 124 -18.11 -2.26 -21.23
C GLU A 124 -16.65 -2.25 -20.77
N SER A 125 -16.38 -2.83 -19.62
CA SER A 125 -15.02 -2.98 -19.07
C SER A 125 -14.36 -4.26 -19.54
N ILE A 126 -13.04 -4.18 -19.76
CA ILE A 126 -12.15 -5.35 -19.88
C ILE A 126 -11.09 -5.22 -18.79
N ALA A 127 -10.81 -6.31 -18.08
CA ALA A 127 -9.77 -6.35 -17.06
C ALA A 127 -8.69 -7.37 -17.42
N ILE A 128 -7.43 -7.00 -17.16
CA ILE A 128 -6.26 -7.83 -17.49
C ILE A 128 -5.47 -8.06 -16.21
N CYS A 129 -5.29 -9.31 -15.81
CA CYS A 129 -4.46 -9.76 -14.70
C CYS A 129 -4.90 -9.30 -13.29
N THR A 130 -6.15 -8.87 -13.07
CA THR A 130 -6.64 -8.51 -11.73
C THR A 130 -7.18 -9.72 -10.95
N PRO A 131 -7.00 -9.79 -9.61
CA PRO A 131 -7.66 -10.79 -8.76
C PRO A 131 -9.13 -10.46 -8.48
N ILE A 132 -9.51 -9.17 -8.56
CA ILE A 132 -10.87 -8.71 -8.30
C ILE A 132 -11.59 -8.56 -9.63
N THR A 133 -12.62 -9.39 -9.81
CA THR A 133 -13.37 -9.52 -11.08
C THR A 133 -14.87 -9.28 -10.91
N ARG A 134 -15.30 -8.91 -9.69
CA ARG A 134 -16.70 -8.65 -9.38
C ARG A 134 -17.26 -7.55 -10.29
N GLY A 135 -18.41 -7.81 -10.91
CA GLY A 135 -19.05 -6.93 -11.89
C GLY A 135 -18.59 -7.09 -13.33
N LEU A 136 -17.49 -7.81 -13.60
CA LEU A 136 -17.08 -8.09 -14.97
C LEU A 136 -18.05 -9.03 -15.70
N ARG A 137 -18.33 -8.70 -16.95
CA ARG A 137 -19.09 -9.59 -17.84
C ARG A 137 -18.29 -10.87 -18.15
N PRO A 138 -18.96 -11.99 -18.42
CA PRO A 138 -18.29 -13.20 -18.88
C PRO A 138 -17.38 -12.91 -20.08
N GLY A 139 -16.16 -13.45 -20.05
CA GLY A 139 -15.15 -13.24 -21.09
C GLY A 139 -14.42 -11.88 -21.06
N ALA A 140 -14.79 -10.94 -20.19
CA ALA A 140 -14.13 -9.65 -20.07
C ALA A 140 -12.82 -9.68 -19.24
N HIS A 141 -12.58 -10.75 -18.50
CA HIS A 141 -11.31 -11.00 -17.82
C HIS A 141 -10.32 -11.69 -18.73
N ARG A 142 -9.21 -11.02 -19.03
CA ARG A 142 -8.17 -11.57 -19.90
C ARG A 142 -7.07 -12.23 -19.07
N ILE A 143 -6.48 -13.29 -19.63
CA ILE A 143 -5.37 -14.07 -19.07
C ILE A 143 -5.57 -14.63 -17.63
N PRO A 144 -6.78 -15.08 -17.23
CA PRO A 144 -6.99 -15.60 -15.88
C PRO A 144 -6.16 -16.86 -15.59
N LEU A 145 -6.01 -17.75 -16.57
CA LEU A 145 -5.21 -18.98 -16.42
C LEU A 145 -3.71 -18.68 -16.38
N GLN A 146 -3.24 -17.75 -17.23
CA GLN A 146 -1.84 -17.32 -17.22
C GLN A 146 -1.51 -16.64 -15.87
N ARG A 147 -2.43 -15.82 -15.33
CA ARG A 147 -2.26 -15.23 -14.01
C ARG A 147 -2.15 -16.30 -12.92
N ALA A 148 -3.02 -17.31 -12.93
CA ALA A 148 -3.00 -18.39 -11.95
C ALA A 148 -1.71 -19.23 -12.05
N PHE A 149 -1.35 -19.65 -13.25
CA PHE A 149 -0.18 -20.49 -13.49
C PHE A 149 1.14 -19.73 -13.33
N PHE A 150 1.30 -18.62 -14.06
CA PHE A 150 2.53 -17.82 -13.98
C PHE A 150 2.67 -17.07 -12.67
N GLY A 151 1.57 -16.72 -11.96
CA GLY A 151 1.63 -16.12 -10.66
C GLY A 151 2.31 -17.00 -9.63
N ALA A 152 1.95 -18.29 -9.58
CA ALA A 152 2.64 -19.27 -8.74
C ALA A 152 4.08 -19.50 -9.19
N ALA A 153 4.31 -19.75 -10.49
CA ALA A 153 5.65 -19.94 -11.05
C ALA A 153 6.53 -18.70 -10.88
N ALA A 154 5.96 -17.51 -11.04
CA ALA A 154 6.69 -16.25 -10.85
C ALA A 154 7.13 -16.07 -9.39
N HIS A 155 6.26 -16.38 -8.43
CA HIS A 155 6.58 -16.29 -7.01
C HIS A 155 7.74 -17.20 -6.61
N TYR A 156 7.72 -18.47 -7.05
CA TYR A 156 8.75 -19.45 -6.67
C TYR A 156 10.01 -19.39 -7.54
N PHE A 157 9.92 -19.00 -8.81
CA PHE A 157 11.01 -19.04 -9.78
C PHE A 157 11.41 -17.68 -10.35
N GLY A 158 10.79 -16.59 -9.88
CA GLY A 158 11.13 -15.22 -10.31
C GLY A 158 10.76 -14.90 -11.76
N SER A 159 9.83 -15.65 -12.41
CA SER A 159 9.51 -15.51 -13.83
C SER A 159 8.48 -14.39 -14.13
N TYR A 160 8.44 -13.32 -13.33
CA TYR A 160 7.51 -12.20 -13.49
C TYR A 160 7.56 -11.52 -14.85
N GLY A 161 8.75 -11.51 -15.50
CA GLY A 161 8.87 -10.98 -16.86
C GLY A 161 8.04 -11.74 -17.91
N ALA A 162 7.73 -13.02 -17.71
CA ALA A 162 6.84 -13.77 -18.60
C ALA A 162 5.39 -13.35 -18.41
N LEU A 163 4.99 -13.11 -17.15
CA LEU A 163 3.65 -12.63 -16.83
C LEU A 163 3.42 -11.21 -17.37
N ASP A 164 4.37 -10.29 -17.16
CA ASP A 164 4.29 -8.93 -17.72
C ASP A 164 4.18 -8.94 -19.26
N ARG A 165 4.92 -9.82 -19.95
CA ARG A 165 4.80 -9.97 -21.40
C ARG A 165 3.40 -10.45 -21.80
N ALA A 166 2.81 -11.39 -21.05
CA ALA A 166 1.44 -11.86 -21.32
C ALA A 166 0.41 -10.73 -21.10
N VAL A 167 0.61 -9.89 -20.05
CA VAL A 167 -0.21 -8.71 -19.81
C VAL A 167 -0.09 -7.71 -20.96
N ALA A 168 1.14 -7.37 -21.38
CA ALA A 168 1.40 -6.44 -22.47
C ALA A 168 0.76 -6.91 -23.78
N GLN A 169 0.91 -8.21 -24.14
CA GLN A 169 0.31 -8.79 -25.34
C GLN A 169 -1.22 -8.73 -25.30
N ALA A 170 -1.83 -9.11 -24.17
CA ALA A 170 -3.27 -9.02 -23.98
C ALA A 170 -3.77 -7.57 -24.08
N TRP A 171 -3.03 -6.63 -23.46
CA TRP A 171 -3.38 -5.20 -23.50
C TRP A 171 -3.34 -4.65 -24.93
N VAL A 172 -2.25 -4.87 -25.66
CA VAL A 172 -2.13 -4.43 -27.07
C VAL A 172 -3.22 -5.05 -27.96
N ALA A 173 -3.60 -6.31 -27.71
CA ALA A 173 -4.67 -6.97 -28.46
C ALA A 173 -6.03 -6.28 -28.27
N THR A 174 -6.34 -5.75 -27.07
CA THR A 174 -7.61 -5.05 -26.80
C THR A 174 -7.75 -3.71 -27.55
N ALA A 175 -6.68 -3.18 -28.11
CA ALA A 175 -6.72 -1.89 -28.83
C ALA A 175 -7.70 -1.88 -30.01
N ALA A 176 -7.97 -3.02 -30.62
CA ALA A 176 -8.92 -3.19 -31.73
C ALA A 176 -10.33 -3.59 -31.27
N GLU A 177 -10.54 -3.78 -29.96
CA GLU A 177 -11.83 -4.22 -29.41
C GLU A 177 -12.72 -3.01 -29.01
N SER A 178 -14.01 -3.30 -28.77
CA SER A 178 -14.96 -2.31 -28.24
C SER A 178 -14.98 -2.37 -26.72
N TRP A 179 -14.64 -1.28 -26.07
CA TRP A 179 -14.64 -1.11 -24.61
C TRP A 179 -14.76 0.38 -24.24
N ARG A 180 -15.18 0.66 -23.01
CA ARG A 180 -15.15 2.00 -22.39
C ARG A 180 -14.08 2.12 -21.33
N LEU A 181 -13.75 1.01 -20.62
CA LEU A 181 -12.75 0.97 -19.59
C LEU A 181 -11.85 -0.25 -19.77
N LEU A 182 -10.54 -0.02 -19.74
CA LEU A 182 -9.54 -1.08 -19.55
C LEU A 182 -8.92 -0.94 -18.15
N PHE A 183 -8.87 -2.05 -17.42
CA PHE A 183 -8.19 -2.16 -16.12
C PHE A 183 -7.03 -3.13 -16.27
N VAL A 184 -5.81 -2.62 -16.30
CA VAL A 184 -4.59 -3.38 -16.63
C VAL A 184 -3.68 -3.42 -15.41
N VAL A 185 -3.24 -4.61 -14.99
CA VAL A 185 -2.35 -4.81 -13.84
C VAL A 185 -1.04 -5.41 -14.30
N PHE A 186 0.08 -4.76 -13.98
CA PHE A 186 1.44 -5.26 -14.17
C PHE A 186 2.04 -5.67 -12.82
N PRO A 187 2.18 -6.96 -12.52
CA PRO A 187 2.67 -7.44 -11.22
C PRO A 187 4.20 -7.52 -11.13
N GLY A 188 4.91 -7.26 -12.21
CA GLY A 188 6.35 -7.57 -12.30
C GLY A 188 7.23 -6.66 -11.47
N VAL A 189 6.84 -5.40 -11.23
CA VAL A 189 7.64 -4.49 -10.38
C VAL A 189 7.67 -5.01 -8.96
N ASP A 190 6.51 -5.29 -8.35
CA ASP A 190 6.43 -5.84 -7.00
C ASP A 190 7.10 -7.20 -6.90
N GLY A 191 6.75 -8.11 -7.81
CA GLY A 191 7.26 -9.48 -7.77
C GLY A 191 8.79 -9.57 -7.88
N VAL A 192 9.42 -8.73 -8.70
CA VAL A 192 10.89 -8.69 -8.78
C VAL A 192 11.48 -7.94 -7.58
N THR A 193 10.77 -6.94 -7.04
CA THR A 193 11.18 -6.21 -5.83
C THR A 193 11.27 -7.13 -4.63
N HIS A 194 10.35 -8.07 -4.45
CA HIS A 194 10.45 -9.08 -3.40
C HIS A 194 11.73 -9.91 -3.45
N LEU A 195 12.28 -10.14 -4.63
CA LEU A 195 13.49 -10.95 -4.83
C LEU A 195 14.78 -10.11 -4.85
N ARG A 196 14.66 -8.78 -4.86
CA ARG A 196 15.76 -7.83 -5.07
C ARG A 196 15.52 -6.57 -4.22
N ASP A 197 16.34 -5.55 -4.45
CA ASP A 197 16.11 -4.20 -3.93
C ASP A 197 15.17 -3.42 -4.86
N PRO A 198 14.32 -2.49 -4.36
CA PRO A 198 13.41 -1.70 -5.20
C PRO A 198 14.10 -0.89 -6.32
N LYS A 199 15.39 -0.55 -6.17
CA LYS A 199 16.20 0.16 -7.18
C LYS A 199 17.09 -0.77 -8.03
N HIS A 200 16.99 -2.07 -7.84
CA HIS A 200 17.78 -3.04 -8.60
C HIS A 200 17.49 -2.95 -10.11
N PRO A 201 18.52 -3.09 -11.00
CA PRO A 201 18.32 -2.99 -12.45
C PRO A 201 17.24 -3.91 -13.03
N ALA A 202 17.04 -5.10 -12.44
CA ALA A 202 15.97 -6.01 -12.86
C ALA A 202 14.56 -5.45 -12.54
N VAL A 203 14.40 -4.67 -11.46
CA VAL A 203 13.16 -3.96 -11.13
C VAL A 203 12.95 -2.80 -12.09
N VAL A 204 13.99 -2.00 -12.33
CA VAL A 204 13.97 -0.91 -13.33
C VAL A 204 13.55 -1.42 -14.71
N ALA A 205 14.04 -2.61 -15.11
CA ALA A 205 13.64 -3.23 -16.36
C ALA A 205 12.11 -3.57 -16.42
N ARG A 206 11.43 -3.74 -15.28
CA ARG A 206 9.97 -3.93 -15.27
C ARG A 206 9.23 -2.63 -15.51
N TYR A 207 9.69 -1.50 -14.94
CA TYR A 207 9.13 -0.18 -15.26
C TYR A 207 9.24 0.13 -16.75
N ARG A 208 10.41 -0.11 -17.37
CA ARG A 208 10.62 0.07 -18.81
C ARG A 208 9.69 -0.83 -19.64
N ALA A 209 9.49 -2.09 -19.21
CA ALA A 209 8.57 -3.00 -19.90
C ALA A 209 7.11 -2.52 -19.87
N VAL A 210 6.68 -1.84 -18.80
CA VAL A 210 5.36 -1.19 -18.73
C VAL A 210 5.29 -0.01 -19.69
N ASP A 211 6.34 0.82 -19.76
CA ASP A 211 6.43 1.96 -20.68
C ASP A 211 6.41 1.51 -22.14
N ASP A 212 7.16 0.47 -22.48
CA ASP A 212 7.17 -0.14 -23.82
C ASP A 212 5.77 -0.66 -24.21
N ALA A 213 5.08 -1.33 -23.27
CA ALA A 213 3.72 -1.82 -23.48
C ALA A 213 2.72 -0.67 -23.69
N LEU A 214 2.85 0.42 -22.94
CA LEU A 214 2.06 1.64 -23.12
C LEU A 214 2.27 2.23 -24.53
N GLY A 215 3.53 2.35 -24.96
CA GLY A 215 3.86 2.84 -26.30
C GLY A 215 3.27 1.97 -27.41
N ALA A 216 3.39 0.64 -27.28
CA ALA A 216 2.83 -0.31 -28.25
C ALA A 216 1.29 -0.25 -28.31
N PHE A 217 0.62 -0.16 -27.13
CA PHE A 217 -0.83 0.01 -27.07
C PHE A 217 -1.29 1.31 -27.73
N ILE A 218 -0.64 2.43 -27.44
CA ILE A 218 -0.96 3.74 -28.03
C ILE A 218 -0.77 3.71 -29.54
N ALA A 219 0.32 3.14 -30.04
CA ALA A 219 0.57 3.01 -31.47
C ALA A 219 -0.55 2.21 -32.15
N ARG A 220 -1.06 1.18 -31.49
CA ARG A 220 -2.15 0.35 -32.03
C ARG A 220 -3.50 1.06 -31.95
N VAL A 221 -3.84 1.72 -30.84
CA VAL A 221 -5.11 2.47 -30.71
C VAL A 221 -5.22 3.56 -31.75
N ARG A 222 -4.13 4.31 -32.04
CA ARG A 222 -4.12 5.38 -33.04
C ARG A 222 -4.45 4.90 -34.46
N GLN A 223 -4.32 3.62 -34.74
CA GLN A 223 -4.76 3.02 -36.01
C GLN A 223 -6.28 2.80 -36.07
N HIS A 224 -6.96 2.79 -34.90
CA HIS A 224 -8.37 2.46 -34.79
C HIS A 224 -9.27 3.60 -34.30
N GLY A 225 -8.71 4.71 -33.85
CA GLY A 225 -9.50 5.84 -33.37
C GLY A 225 -8.76 6.81 -32.43
N GLU A 226 -9.54 7.50 -31.61
CA GLU A 226 -9.04 8.46 -30.63
C GLU A 226 -8.37 7.79 -29.43
N LEU A 227 -7.37 8.46 -28.86
CA LEU A 227 -6.72 8.01 -27.65
C LEU A 227 -7.67 8.09 -26.44
N PRO A 228 -7.70 7.07 -25.59
CA PRO A 228 -8.39 7.13 -24.30
C PRO A 228 -7.65 8.04 -23.33
N ALA A 229 -8.32 8.42 -22.22
CA ALA A 229 -7.59 8.95 -21.09
C ALA A 229 -6.87 7.82 -20.35
N PHE A 230 -5.67 8.11 -19.86
CA PHE A 230 -4.88 7.18 -19.05
C PHE A 230 -4.88 7.63 -17.59
N PHE A 231 -5.04 6.67 -16.70
CA PHE A 231 -4.83 6.80 -15.27
C PHE A 231 -3.81 5.75 -14.87
N VAL A 232 -2.75 6.14 -14.19
CA VAL A 232 -1.66 5.26 -13.77
C VAL A 232 -1.44 5.43 -12.28
N ALA A 233 -1.40 4.33 -11.55
CA ALA A 233 -1.12 4.34 -10.11
C ALA A 233 -0.39 3.06 -9.67
N ALA A 234 0.11 3.07 -8.44
CA ALA A 234 0.48 1.85 -7.73
C ALA A 234 -0.46 1.64 -6.54
N ASP A 235 -0.53 0.41 -6.09
CA ASP A 235 -1.31 0.01 -4.93
C ASP A 235 -0.55 0.21 -3.61
N HIS A 236 0.77 0.01 -3.62
CA HIS A 236 1.68 0.27 -2.51
C HIS A 236 3.11 0.53 -3.01
N GLY A 237 3.96 0.99 -2.09
CA GLY A 237 5.40 0.99 -2.31
C GLY A 237 6.07 -0.21 -1.63
N ALA A 238 7.40 -0.17 -1.45
CA ALA A 238 8.17 -1.24 -0.82
C ALA A 238 9.46 -0.70 -0.20
N THR A 239 9.99 -1.40 0.82
CA THR A 239 11.33 -1.16 1.39
C THR A 239 12.18 -2.41 1.34
N THR A 240 13.51 -2.23 1.26
CA THR A 240 14.48 -3.31 1.44
C THR A 240 14.38 -3.84 2.86
N MET A 241 14.24 -5.16 3.02
CA MET A 241 14.21 -5.84 4.30
C MET A 241 15.62 -6.18 4.78
N ARG A 242 15.88 -5.91 6.04
CA ARG A 242 17.15 -6.19 6.75
C ARG A 242 16.95 -7.20 7.87
N GLU A 243 15.73 -7.27 8.37
CA GLU A 243 15.37 -8.09 9.53
C GLU A 243 14.00 -8.74 9.31
N HIS A 244 13.94 -10.07 9.51
CA HIS A 244 12.70 -10.85 9.51
C HIS A 244 12.42 -11.31 10.93
N ARG A 245 11.28 -10.92 11.48
CA ARG A 245 10.84 -11.27 12.83
C ARG A 245 9.51 -11.99 12.80
N ASP A 246 9.54 -13.30 12.96
CA ASP A 246 8.32 -14.11 13.03
C ASP A 246 7.60 -13.88 14.36
N VAL A 247 6.57 -13.03 14.33
CA VAL A 247 5.79 -12.70 15.53
C VAL A 247 5.15 -13.94 16.19
N ALA A 248 4.88 -15.00 15.42
CA ALA A 248 4.33 -16.23 16.00
C ALA A 248 5.38 -16.99 16.80
N VAL A 249 6.65 -16.93 16.42
CA VAL A 249 7.77 -17.50 17.19
C VAL A 249 7.96 -16.73 18.49
N GLU A 250 7.91 -15.40 18.43
CA GLU A 250 8.03 -14.55 19.62
C GLU A 250 6.87 -14.81 20.62
N LEU A 251 5.64 -14.92 20.11
CA LEU A 251 4.49 -15.26 20.96
C LEU A 251 4.62 -16.64 21.59
N GLU A 252 5.17 -17.62 20.88
CA GLU A 252 5.41 -18.96 21.42
C GLU A 252 6.52 -18.96 22.48
N ALA A 253 7.54 -18.13 22.35
CA ALA A 253 8.55 -17.94 23.39
C ALA A 253 7.95 -17.35 24.69
N LEU A 254 6.86 -16.57 24.58
CA LEU A 254 6.07 -16.09 25.71
C LEU A 254 5.05 -17.13 26.22
N GLY A 255 5.09 -18.39 25.75
CA GLY A 255 4.17 -19.44 26.12
C GLY A 255 2.78 -19.35 25.47
N VAL A 256 2.60 -18.51 24.47
CA VAL A 256 1.33 -18.34 23.76
C VAL A 256 1.28 -19.22 22.51
N ARG A 257 0.53 -20.31 22.57
CA ARG A 257 0.36 -21.22 21.42
C ARG A 257 -0.32 -20.51 20.26
N THR A 258 0.40 -20.31 19.15
CA THR A 258 0.00 -19.45 18.04
C THR A 258 -0.30 -20.27 16.78
N ALA A 259 -1.45 -20.03 16.15
CA ALA A 259 -1.76 -20.49 14.79
C ALA A 259 -1.34 -19.43 13.78
N ARG A 260 -0.83 -19.86 12.61
CA ARG A 260 -0.46 -19.01 11.48
C ARG A 260 -0.78 -19.67 10.14
N HIS A 261 -1.12 -18.88 9.15
CA HIS A 261 -1.30 -19.37 7.79
C HIS A 261 0.08 -19.46 7.09
N PRO A 262 0.34 -20.48 6.25
CA PRO A 262 -0.48 -21.67 6.01
C PRO A 262 -0.18 -22.84 6.96
N MET A 263 0.95 -22.83 7.67
CA MET A 263 1.52 -24.00 8.32
C MET A 263 0.69 -24.54 9.51
N HIS A 264 0.03 -23.66 10.23
CA HIS A 264 -0.69 -24.01 11.46
C HIS A 264 -2.21 -23.85 11.33
N VAL A 265 -2.75 -23.93 10.11
CA VAL A 265 -4.19 -23.74 9.84
C VAL A 265 -5.06 -24.66 10.70
N TRP A 266 -4.63 -25.90 10.94
CA TRP A 266 -5.35 -26.88 11.78
C TRP A 266 -4.77 -27.06 13.19
N ARG A 267 -3.90 -26.16 13.66
CA ARG A 267 -3.29 -26.28 14.98
C ARG A 267 -4.35 -26.21 16.07
N ARG A 268 -4.46 -27.32 16.84
CA ARG A 268 -5.38 -27.39 17.98
C ARG A 268 -4.85 -26.62 19.17
N GLY A 269 -5.76 -26.04 19.98
CA GLY A 269 -5.40 -25.33 21.20
C GLY A 269 -4.61 -24.04 20.97
N ALA A 270 -4.63 -23.48 19.77
CA ALA A 270 -4.08 -22.16 19.53
C ALA A 270 -4.87 -21.09 20.31
N ARG A 271 -4.15 -20.26 21.06
CA ARG A 271 -4.71 -19.14 21.84
C ARG A 271 -4.72 -17.85 21.04
N VAL A 272 -3.85 -17.74 20.04
CA VAL A 272 -3.77 -16.59 19.13
C VAL A 272 -3.65 -17.12 17.69
N ALA A 273 -4.29 -16.43 16.74
CA ALA A 273 -4.00 -16.58 15.33
C ALA A 273 -3.27 -15.31 14.84
N ALA A 274 -2.07 -15.48 14.28
CA ALA A 274 -1.27 -14.42 13.68
C ALA A 274 -1.47 -14.43 12.16
N MET A 275 -2.04 -13.34 11.60
CA MET A 275 -2.42 -13.21 10.21
C MET A 275 -1.59 -12.06 9.58
N VAL A 276 -0.50 -12.43 8.92
CA VAL A 276 0.46 -11.49 8.32
C VAL A 276 -0.06 -10.96 6.99
N SER A 277 -0.01 -9.64 6.78
CA SER A 277 -0.42 -8.97 5.55
C SER A 277 0.74 -8.17 4.95
N GLY A 278 1.13 -8.46 3.70
CA GLY A 278 2.25 -7.80 3.01
C GLY A 278 3.60 -7.92 3.72
N ASN A 279 3.74 -8.84 4.64
CA ASN A 279 4.85 -9.13 5.54
C ASN A 279 5.11 -8.05 6.62
N ALA A 280 4.89 -6.76 6.34
CA ALA A 280 5.19 -5.67 7.29
C ALA A 280 4.01 -5.24 8.16
N SER A 281 2.90 -5.97 8.15
CA SER A 281 1.82 -5.86 9.14
C SER A 281 1.30 -7.23 9.54
N VAL A 282 0.76 -7.33 10.75
CA VAL A 282 0.14 -8.55 11.26
C VAL A 282 -1.06 -8.21 12.12
N GLN A 283 -2.10 -9.01 11.99
CA GLN A 283 -3.29 -8.94 12.84
C GLN A 283 -3.33 -10.15 13.76
N LEU A 284 -3.49 -9.92 15.04
CA LEU A 284 -3.55 -10.94 16.09
C LEU A 284 -4.99 -11.12 16.53
N TYR A 285 -5.47 -12.35 16.53
CA TYR A 285 -6.81 -12.75 16.91
C TYR A 285 -6.74 -13.67 18.13
N PHE A 286 -7.21 -13.20 19.28
CA PHE A 286 -7.21 -13.98 20.51
C PHE A 286 -8.33 -15.03 20.51
N GLU A 287 -8.02 -16.17 21.08
CA GLU A 287 -8.97 -17.29 21.23
C GLU A 287 -9.83 -17.48 19.98
N PRO A 288 -9.22 -17.82 18.83
CA PRO A 288 -9.85 -17.76 17.51
C PRO A 288 -11.10 -18.64 17.38
N ARG A 289 -11.43 -19.45 18.39
CA ARG A 289 -12.62 -20.32 18.41
C ARG A 289 -13.61 -19.99 19.51
N SER A 290 -13.47 -18.86 20.16
CA SER A 290 -14.33 -18.44 21.28
C SER A 290 -15.79 -18.13 20.89
N GLY A 291 -16.08 -17.99 19.57
CA GLY A 291 -17.38 -17.55 19.09
C GLY A 291 -17.57 -16.04 19.13
N ARG A 292 -16.59 -15.27 19.60
CA ARG A 292 -16.61 -13.80 19.55
C ARG A 292 -16.67 -13.33 18.09
N THR A 293 -17.50 -12.34 17.81
CA THR A 293 -17.70 -11.80 16.47
C THR A 293 -17.01 -10.46 16.21
N THR A 294 -16.58 -9.77 17.28
CA THR A 294 -15.95 -8.45 17.24
C THR A 294 -14.53 -8.48 17.85
N PRO A 295 -13.63 -7.56 17.47
CA PRO A 295 -12.36 -7.40 18.16
C PRO A 295 -12.50 -7.11 19.65
N ARG A 296 -11.50 -7.50 20.43
CA ARG A 296 -11.36 -7.14 21.85
C ARG A 296 -11.06 -5.66 21.99
N THR A 297 -11.49 -5.10 23.12
CA THR A 297 -11.13 -3.74 23.54
C THR A 297 -9.88 -3.75 24.42
N GLU A 298 -9.35 -2.56 24.73
CA GLU A 298 -8.11 -2.38 25.47
C GLU A 298 -8.07 -3.18 26.77
N SER A 299 -9.10 -3.08 27.61
CA SER A 299 -9.17 -3.78 28.90
C SER A 299 -9.28 -5.31 28.79
N GLU A 300 -9.72 -5.81 27.63
CA GLU A 300 -9.83 -7.25 27.35
C GLU A 300 -8.52 -7.86 26.81
N ILE A 301 -7.52 -7.02 26.46
CA ILE A 301 -6.21 -7.48 25.98
C ILE A 301 -5.27 -7.64 27.20
N PRO A 302 -4.74 -8.85 27.49
CA PRO A 302 -3.86 -9.02 28.64
C PRO A 302 -2.58 -8.17 28.53
N ALA A 303 -2.28 -7.34 29.52
CA ALA A 303 -1.08 -6.51 29.55
C ALA A 303 0.21 -7.34 29.41
N ALA A 304 0.28 -8.50 30.06
CA ALA A 304 1.40 -9.44 29.94
C ALA A 304 1.66 -9.93 28.50
N PHE A 305 0.68 -9.80 27.61
CA PHE A 305 0.81 -10.11 26.20
C PHE A 305 1.22 -8.87 25.38
N LEU A 306 0.64 -7.71 25.67
CA LEU A 306 0.85 -6.50 24.89
C LEU A 306 2.22 -5.87 25.16
N GLU A 307 2.63 -5.75 26.44
CA GLU A 307 3.86 -5.07 26.84
C GLU A 307 5.13 -5.65 26.17
N PRO A 308 5.35 -7.00 26.14
CA PRO A 308 6.51 -7.55 25.44
C PRO A 308 6.51 -7.29 23.93
N LEU A 309 5.34 -7.14 23.31
CA LEU A 309 5.25 -6.80 21.87
C LEU A 309 5.64 -5.34 21.62
N LEU A 310 5.41 -4.44 22.57
CA LEU A 310 5.78 -3.02 22.42
C LEU A 310 7.29 -2.79 22.49
N ASP A 311 8.03 -3.67 23.19
CA ASP A 311 9.50 -3.65 23.25
C ASP A 311 10.15 -4.27 22.01
N TYR A 312 9.35 -4.76 21.07
CA TYR A 312 9.82 -5.45 19.88
C TYR A 312 10.48 -4.50 18.90
N SER A 313 11.77 -4.69 18.60
CA SER A 313 12.58 -3.79 17.76
C SER A 313 12.02 -3.58 16.35
N ALA A 314 11.31 -4.56 15.82
CA ALA A 314 10.64 -4.49 14.52
C ALA A 314 9.33 -3.70 14.54
N LEU A 315 8.81 -3.30 15.71
CA LEU A 315 7.51 -2.66 15.82
C LEU A 315 7.60 -1.15 15.62
N ARG A 316 6.83 -0.60 14.67
CA ARG A 316 6.58 0.84 14.53
C ARG A 316 5.42 1.28 15.40
N LEU A 317 4.31 0.53 15.38
CA LEU A 317 3.14 0.78 16.20
C LEU A 317 2.31 -0.48 16.41
N ALA A 318 1.55 -0.49 17.51
CA ALA A 318 0.43 -1.37 17.77
C ALA A 318 -0.86 -0.56 17.82
N ALA A 319 -1.95 -1.13 17.30
CA ALA A 319 -3.27 -0.51 17.37
C ALA A 319 -4.33 -1.53 17.78
N TYR A 320 -5.33 -1.10 18.55
CA TYR A 320 -6.44 -1.90 19.04
C TYR A 320 -7.63 -1.02 19.40
N ARG A 321 -8.80 -1.61 19.62
CA ARG A 321 -10.00 -0.84 20.00
C ARG A 321 -9.90 -0.31 21.42
N ALA A 322 -10.31 0.94 21.63
CA ALA A 322 -10.56 1.49 22.95
C ALA A 322 -11.75 0.79 23.63
N ASP A 323 -11.86 0.93 24.95
CA ASP A 323 -13.00 0.37 25.70
C ASP A 323 -14.32 1.12 25.39
N GLN A 324 -14.21 2.35 24.97
CA GLN A 324 -15.34 3.20 24.62
C GLN A 324 -15.51 3.26 23.10
N ALA A 325 -16.76 3.42 22.66
CA ALA A 325 -17.10 3.85 21.32
C ALA A 325 -17.42 5.36 21.34
N ASN A 326 -17.33 6.02 20.20
CA ASN A 326 -17.76 7.40 20.07
C ASN A 326 -19.29 7.54 20.22
N GLU A 327 -19.81 8.75 20.23
CA GLU A 327 -21.25 9.05 20.37
C GLU A 327 -22.12 8.40 19.29
N SER A 328 -21.56 8.11 18.13
CA SER A 328 -22.23 7.42 17.00
C SER A 328 -22.11 5.90 17.07
N GLY A 329 -21.53 5.33 18.13
CA GLY A 329 -21.32 3.90 18.30
C GLY A 329 -20.18 3.32 17.44
N GLN A 330 -19.37 4.17 16.77
CA GLN A 330 -18.19 3.72 16.03
C GLN A 330 -17.03 3.45 16.98
N PRO A 331 -16.19 2.42 16.71
CA PRO A 331 -15.08 2.11 17.58
C PRO A 331 -14.05 3.23 17.58
N GLU A 332 -13.60 3.63 18.77
CA GLU A 332 -12.40 4.40 18.95
C GLU A 332 -11.18 3.47 18.91
N VAL A 333 -10.03 3.99 18.50
CA VAL A 333 -8.79 3.22 18.31
C VAL A 333 -7.69 3.79 19.19
N ILE A 334 -7.03 2.94 19.95
CA ILE A 334 -5.79 3.27 20.63
C ILE A 334 -4.64 2.92 19.70
N VAL A 335 -3.74 3.87 19.51
CA VAL A 335 -2.44 3.66 18.86
C VAL A 335 -1.33 3.79 19.91
N ARG A 336 -0.38 2.86 19.86
CA ARG A 336 0.70 2.77 20.83
C ARG A 336 2.04 2.54 20.14
N THR A 337 3.04 3.27 20.56
CA THR A 337 4.44 3.19 20.09
C THR A 337 5.37 3.31 21.28
N GLN A 338 6.69 3.24 21.05
CA GLN A 338 7.69 3.58 22.07
C GLN A 338 7.66 5.07 22.45
N GLN A 339 7.10 5.96 21.60
CA GLN A 339 6.98 7.40 21.83
C GLN A 339 5.70 7.78 22.56
N GLY A 340 4.86 6.81 22.94
CA GLY A 340 3.66 7.08 23.73
C GLY A 340 2.39 6.41 23.18
N ARG A 341 1.26 6.95 23.61
CA ARG A 341 -0.08 6.42 23.35
C ARG A 341 -1.04 7.55 22.98
N ALA A 342 -1.91 7.31 21.99
CA ALA A 342 -2.95 8.24 21.60
C ALA A 342 -4.26 7.50 21.31
N ARG A 343 -5.37 8.23 21.42
CA ARG A 343 -6.70 7.82 21.02
C ARG A 343 -7.08 8.47 19.71
N LEU A 344 -7.70 7.70 18.83
CA LEU A 344 -8.29 8.14 17.57
C LEU A 344 -9.79 7.94 17.64
N SER A 345 -10.56 8.95 17.26
CA SER A 345 -12.02 8.85 17.14
C SER A 345 -12.51 9.64 15.93
N GLU A 346 -13.70 9.27 15.43
CA GLU A 346 -14.36 9.94 14.33
C GLU A 346 -15.73 10.44 14.80
N SER A 347 -16.02 11.70 14.53
CA SER A 347 -17.34 12.31 14.67
C SER A 347 -17.78 12.85 13.30
N PRO A 348 -19.06 13.24 13.10
CA PRO A 348 -19.51 13.68 11.78
C PRO A 348 -18.62 14.77 11.18
N GLY A 349 -17.84 14.40 10.14
CA GLY A 349 -16.96 15.29 9.40
C GLY A 349 -15.58 15.55 10.01
N LEU A 350 -15.30 15.11 11.24
CA LEU A 350 -14.04 15.38 11.96
C LEU A 350 -13.37 14.10 12.43
N ILE A 351 -12.04 14.10 12.41
CA ILE A 351 -11.22 13.08 13.04
C ILE A 351 -10.45 13.73 14.19
N ARG A 352 -10.51 13.09 15.35
CA ARG A 352 -9.80 13.51 16.56
C ARG A 352 -8.59 12.63 16.77
N TYR A 353 -7.45 13.28 17.01
CA TYR A 353 -6.23 12.69 17.53
C TYR A 353 -5.97 13.25 18.92
N GLU A 354 -6.04 12.41 19.93
CA GLU A 354 -5.86 12.77 21.35
C GLU A 354 -4.65 12.05 21.92
N PRO A 355 -3.49 12.70 22.05
CA PRO A 355 -2.37 12.14 22.79
C PRO A 355 -2.76 11.89 24.24
N LEU A 356 -2.59 10.66 24.70
CA LEU A 356 -2.81 10.25 26.10
C LEU A 356 -1.49 10.25 26.86
N ASP A 357 -0.40 9.92 26.15
CA ASP A 357 0.97 9.97 26.63
C ASP A 357 1.89 10.11 25.41
N GLY A 358 2.83 11.08 25.46
CA GLY A 358 3.72 11.38 24.35
C GLY A 358 3.01 11.80 23.05
N ASP A 359 3.64 11.57 21.89
CA ASP A 359 3.08 11.82 20.57
C ASP A 359 3.42 10.69 19.59
N PRO A 360 2.70 9.56 19.65
CA PRO A 360 3.05 8.34 18.92
C PRO A 360 3.03 8.47 17.38
N LEU A 361 2.29 9.44 16.84
CA LEU A 361 2.19 9.66 15.39
C LEU A 361 2.95 10.91 14.91
N GLY A 362 3.55 11.70 15.83
CA GLY A 362 4.32 12.89 15.48
C GLY A 362 3.47 14.02 14.90
N LEU A 363 2.23 14.18 15.37
CA LEU A 363 1.29 15.18 14.86
C LEU A 363 1.33 16.51 15.61
N GLY A 364 2.11 16.60 16.71
CA GLY A 364 2.35 17.83 17.45
C GLY A 364 1.31 18.18 18.50
N GLY A 365 0.58 17.19 19.01
CA GLY A 365 -0.40 17.36 20.09
C GLY A 365 -1.84 17.03 19.67
N TYR A 366 -2.80 17.48 20.48
CA TYR A 366 -4.23 17.27 20.20
C TYR A 366 -4.66 17.94 18.88
N LEU A 367 -5.38 17.20 18.06
CA LEU A 367 -5.97 17.67 16.81
C LEU A 367 -7.42 17.20 16.69
N GLU A 368 -8.27 18.05 16.13
CA GLU A 368 -9.63 17.73 15.70
C GLU A 368 -9.86 18.45 14.38
N LEU A 369 -9.76 17.72 13.28
CA LEU A 369 -9.67 18.27 11.93
C LEU A 369 -10.58 17.51 10.96
N GLU A 370 -10.99 18.19 9.88
CA GLU A 370 -11.59 17.50 8.73
C GLU A 370 -10.60 16.45 8.17
N ASP A 371 -11.13 15.37 7.63
CA ASP A 371 -10.35 14.23 7.13
C ASP A 371 -9.24 14.63 6.13
N ARG A 372 -9.53 15.56 5.23
CA ARG A 372 -8.54 16.04 4.24
C ARG A 372 -7.49 16.97 4.83
N GLU A 373 -7.86 17.76 5.82
CA GLU A 373 -6.93 18.59 6.56
C GLU A 373 -5.97 17.74 7.38
N LEU A 374 -6.48 16.67 8.02
CA LEU A 374 -5.65 15.73 8.74
C LEU A 374 -4.70 14.94 7.83
N LEU A 375 -5.14 14.55 6.61
CA LEU A 375 -4.26 14.00 5.59
C LEU A 375 -3.10 14.96 5.26
N LEU A 376 -3.40 16.25 5.04
CA LEU A 376 -2.39 17.26 4.77
C LEU A 376 -1.43 17.42 5.96
N ARG A 377 -1.96 17.43 7.19
CA ARG A 377 -1.18 17.57 8.41
C ARG A 377 -0.25 16.39 8.69
N SER A 378 -0.72 15.17 8.41
CA SER A 378 0.04 13.92 8.65
C SER A 378 0.99 13.57 7.50
N ARG A 379 0.90 14.23 6.37
CA ARG A 379 1.66 13.92 5.15
C ARG A 379 3.17 13.86 5.37
N ASP A 380 3.70 14.74 6.21
CA ASP A 380 5.15 14.85 6.43
C ASP A 380 5.65 14.04 7.63
N THR A 381 4.77 13.26 8.28
CA THR A 381 5.16 12.32 9.34
C THR A 381 5.72 11.02 8.75
N ASP A 382 6.35 10.19 9.59
CA ASP A 382 6.85 8.85 9.19
C ASP A 382 5.72 7.88 8.82
N VAL A 383 4.50 8.17 9.25
CA VAL A 383 3.30 7.34 9.06
C VAL A 383 2.15 8.18 8.48
N PRO A 384 2.25 8.59 7.19
CA PRO A 384 1.28 9.47 6.57
C PRO A 384 -0.13 8.86 6.62
N ASP A 385 -1.13 9.73 6.92
CA ASP A 385 -2.55 9.35 6.98
C ASP A 385 -2.92 8.31 8.05
N ALA A 386 -2.03 8.00 9.00
CA ALA A 386 -2.23 6.95 9.98
C ALA A 386 -3.56 7.02 10.75
N PRO A 387 -4.07 8.19 11.20
CA PRO A 387 -5.35 8.25 11.89
C PRO A 387 -6.51 7.70 11.05
N ARG A 388 -6.67 8.16 9.81
CA ARG A 388 -7.73 7.67 8.91
C ARG A 388 -7.56 6.19 8.61
N GLN A 389 -6.32 5.76 8.37
CA GLN A 389 -6.03 4.38 7.99
C GLN A 389 -6.29 3.38 9.12
N LEU A 390 -6.05 3.76 10.36
CA LEU A 390 -6.37 2.94 11.52
C LEU A 390 -7.88 2.92 11.80
N LEU A 391 -8.55 4.06 11.74
CA LEU A 391 -10.00 4.13 11.94
C LEU A 391 -10.76 3.28 10.91
N GLN A 392 -10.44 3.40 9.61
CA GLN A 392 -11.09 2.59 8.58
C GLN A 392 -10.84 1.08 8.77
N LEU A 393 -9.64 0.69 9.22
CA LEU A 393 -9.34 -0.72 9.45
C LEU A 393 -10.19 -1.29 10.58
N PHE A 394 -10.36 -0.57 11.68
CA PHE A 394 -11.16 -1.02 12.81
C PHE A 394 -12.68 -0.80 12.65
N ALA A 395 -13.13 -0.14 11.59
CA ALA A 395 -14.55 -0.02 11.26
C ALA A 395 -15.20 -1.39 11.00
N THR A 396 -14.42 -2.37 10.50
CA THR A 396 -14.95 -3.73 10.32
C THR A 396 -14.80 -4.59 11.59
N PRO A 397 -15.82 -5.43 11.92
CA PRO A 397 -15.68 -6.43 12.99
C PRO A 397 -14.67 -7.55 12.63
N ARG A 398 -14.20 -7.61 11.39
CA ARG A 398 -13.23 -8.59 10.91
C ARG A 398 -11.78 -8.23 11.24
N ALA A 399 -11.50 -6.99 11.67
CA ALA A 399 -10.16 -6.58 12.11
C ALA A 399 -9.63 -7.46 13.25
N GLY A 400 -8.31 -7.57 13.38
CA GLY A 400 -7.65 -8.25 14.50
C GLY A 400 -7.96 -7.58 15.84
N ASP A 401 -7.72 -8.29 16.92
CA ASP A 401 -7.79 -7.72 18.27
C ASP A 401 -6.64 -6.74 18.51
N VAL A 402 -5.46 -7.06 17.98
CA VAL A 402 -4.28 -6.19 17.93
C VAL A 402 -3.74 -6.19 16.51
N VAL A 403 -3.42 -5.02 15.99
CA VAL A 403 -2.79 -4.83 14.70
C VAL A 403 -1.40 -4.25 14.91
N LEU A 404 -0.38 -4.88 14.34
CA LEU A 404 1.01 -4.44 14.43
C LEU A 404 1.48 -3.99 13.04
N ALA A 405 2.22 -2.88 12.99
CA ALA A 405 2.91 -2.41 11.79
C ALA A 405 4.41 -2.32 12.05
N ALA A 406 5.23 -2.75 11.09
CA ALA A 406 6.66 -2.81 11.22
C ALA A 406 7.37 -1.48 10.94
N VAL A 407 8.57 -1.31 11.49
CA VAL A 407 9.50 -0.23 11.16
C VAL A 407 10.09 -0.40 9.76
N PRO A 408 10.66 0.66 9.15
CA PRO A 408 11.39 0.51 7.89
C PRO A 408 12.50 -0.55 7.96
N GLY A 409 12.51 -1.47 7.01
CA GLY A 409 13.53 -2.53 6.92
C GLY A 409 13.29 -3.77 7.78
N ALA A 410 12.17 -3.83 8.52
CA ALA A 410 11.76 -5.02 9.25
C ALA A 410 10.40 -5.54 8.77
N ASP A 411 10.17 -6.83 8.93
CA ASP A 411 8.87 -7.47 8.68
C ASP A 411 8.57 -8.59 9.68
N PHE A 412 7.32 -9.09 9.64
CA PHE A 412 6.80 -10.15 10.51
C PHE A 412 6.73 -11.52 9.80
N ARG A 413 7.49 -11.65 8.73
CA ARG A 413 7.49 -12.84 7.90
C ARG A 413 7.98 -14.08 8.65
N GLY A 414 7.27 -15.21 8.45
CA GLY A 414 7.72 -16.51 8.93
C GLY A 414 8.80 -17.14 8.04
N PRO A 415 9.65 -18.01 8.59
CA PRO A 415 10.75 -18.68 7.87
C PRO A 415 10.25 -19.60 6.74
N TRP A 416 8.96 -19.88 6.68
CA TRP A 416 8.34 -20.78 5.69
C TRP A 416 7.84 -20.08 4.44
N GLU A 417 7.95 -18.77 4.35
CA GLU A 417 7.67 -18.05 3.11
C GLU A 417 8.88 -18.12 2.18
N ILE A 418 8.80 -18.99 1.20
CA ILE A 418 9.85 -19.23 0.20
C ILE A 418 9.40 -18.64 -1.14
N PRO A 419 10.28 -17.90 -1.86
CA PRO A 419 11.65 -17.50 -1.52
C PRO A 419 11.72 -16.44 -0.42
N GLU A 420 12.92 -16.25 0.16
CA GLU A 420 13.17 -15.15 1.09
C GLU A 420 12.98 -13.80 0.38
N HIS A 421 12.15 -12.93 0.97
CA HIS A 421 11.90 -11.60 0.43
C HIS A 421 13.02 -10.62 0.82
N LYS A 422 13.66 -10.02 -0.18
CA LYS A 422 14.68 -8.97 -0.01
C LYS A 422 14.07 -7.59 0.18
N ALA A 423 12.81 -7.42 -0.22
CA ALA A 423 12.01 -6.25 0.05
C ALA A 423 10.58 -6.65 0.36
N GLY A 424 9.86 -5.82 1.09
CA GLY A 424 8.48 -6.06 1.51
C GLY A 424 7.70 -4.76 1.66
N HIS A 425 6.42 -4.92 1.99
CA HIS A 425 5.44 -3.85 2.13
C HIS A 425 4.38 -4.24 3.16
N GLY A 426 3.33 -3.44 3.33
CA GLY A 426 2.20 -3.77 4.21
C GLY A 426 2.12 -2.92 5.47
N SER A 427 3.13 -2.10 5.80
CA SER A 427 3.16 -1.21 6.95
C SER A 427 2.54 0.16 6.64
N LEU A 428 2.35 0.98 7.69
CA LEU A 428 1.94 2.40 7.59
C LEU A 428 3.10 3.35 7.30
N ILE A 429 4.32 2.86 7.15
CA ILE A 429 5.47 3.71 6.90
C ILE A 429 5.38 4.39 5.53
N ARG A 430 6.00 5.56 5.41
CA ARG A 430 5.97 6.42 4.23
C ARG A 430 6.25 5.67 2.93
N GLU A 431 7.30 4.87 2.88
CA GLU A 431 7.74 4.17 1.68
C GLU A 431 6.76 3.09 1.20
N HIS A 432 5.87 2.62 2.08
CA HIS A 432 4.80 1.68 1.72
C HIS A 432 3.52 2.42 1.36
N MET A 433 3.27 3.59 1.97
CA MET A 433 2.03 4.35 1.83
C MET A 433 2.05 5.36 0.70
N GLU A 434 3.21 5.92 0.35
CA GLU A 434 3.35 6.87 -0.74
C GLU A 434 3.45 6.15 -2.09
N VAL A 435 2.49 6.42 -2.98
CA VAL A 435 2.38 5.80 -4.30
C VAL A 435 2.35 6.84 -5.41
N PRO A 436 2.85 6.50 -6.61
CA PRO A 436 2.70 7.37 -7.76
C PRO A 436 1.24 7.41 -8.20
N ILE A 437 0.74 8.61 -8.52
CA ILE A 437 -0.54 8.82 -9.22
C ILE A 437 -0.28 9.75 -10.40
N ALA A 438 -0.64 9.30 -11.59
CA ALA A 438 -0.54 10.04 -12.83
C ALA A 438 -1.82 9.85 -13.66
N ALA A 439 -2.16 10.85 -14.46
CA ALA A 439 -3.23 10.75 -15.44
C ALA A 439 -2.96 11.64 -16.64
N SER A 440 -3.57 11.33 -17.78
CA SER A 440 -3.57 12.22 -18.95
C SER A 440 -4.68 13.27 -18.91
N VAL A 441 -5.36 13.38 -17.77
CA VAL A 441 -6.31 14.45 -17.41
C VAL A 441 -5.74 15.27 -16.25
N PRO A 442 -6.13 16.54 -16.08
CA PRO A 442 -5.58 17.39 -15.03
C PRO A 442 -5.71 16.77 -13.64
N LEU A 443 -4.60 16.73 -12.91
CA LEU A 443 -4.53 16.25 -11.53
C LEU A 443 -4.69 17.42 -10.55
N PRO A 444 -5.35 17.24 -9.40
CA PRO A 444 -5.44 18.25 -8.36
C PRO A 444 -4.06 18.54 -7.75
N ASN A 445 -3.93 19.72 -7.14
CA ASN A 445 -2.76 20.08 -6.34
C ASN A 445 -2.85 19.57 -4.89
N ASP A 446 -4.07 19.33 -4.42
CA ASP A 446 -4.34 18.81 -3.09
C ASP A 446 -3.91 17.34 -2.96
N PRO A 447 -3.64 16.87 -1.74
CA PRO A 447 -3.28 15.47 -1.51
C PRO A 447 -4.35 14.50 -2.03
N ILE A 448 -3.90 13.49 -2.78
CA ILE A 448 -4.75 12.47 -3.39
C ILE A 448 -4.59 11.17 -2.58
N ARG A 449 -5.69 10.51 -2.27
CA ARG A 449 -5.69 9.10 -1.84
C ARG A 449 -6.05 8.20 -3.01
N THR A 450 -5.64 6.95 -2.98
CA THR A 450 -6.01 5.97 -4.02
C THR A 450 -7.52 5.77 -4.14
N VAL A 451 -8.29 5.99 -3.08
CA VAL A 451 -9.77 5.95 -3.11
C VAL A 451 -10.40 7.03 -4.02
N ASP A 452 -9.65 8.10 -4.34
CA ASP A 452 -10.13 9.20 -5.21
C ASP A 452 -10.06 8.84 -6.70
N VAL A 453 -9.27 7.84 -7.07
CA VAL A 453 -9.01 7.50 -8.47
C VAL A 453 -10.26 6.93 -9.16
N MET A 454 -11.01 6.05 -8.49
CA MET A 454 -12.24 5.49 -9.06
C MET A 454 -13.30 6.57 -9.32
N PRO A 455 -13.65 7.46 -8.38
CA PRO A 455 -14.55 8.58 -8.64
C PRO A 455 -14.07 9.50 -9.76
N ALA A 456 -12.76 9.76 -9.87
CA ALA A 456 -12.19 10.56 -10.95
C ALA A 456 -12.34 9.88 -12.33
N MET A 457 -12.15 8.57 -12.42
CA MET A 457 -12.41 7.82 -13.65
C MET A 457 -13.88 7.86 -14.07
N LEU A 458 -14.81 7.70 -13.12
CA LEU A 458 -16.26 7.80 -13.39
C LEU A 458 -16.64 9.19 -13.88
N GLU A 459 -16.15 10.23 -13.23
CA GLU A 459 -16.36 11.61 -13.64
C GLU A 459 -15.87 11.85 -15.09
N TYR A 460 -14.65 11.42 -15.42
CA TYR A 460 -14.12 11.52 -16.78
C TYR A 460 -14.99 10.77 -17.79
N LEU A 461 -15.42 9.55 -17.46
CA LEU A 461 -16.27 8.72 -18.32
C LEU A 461 -17.69 9.26 -18.45
N GLY A 462 -18.09 10.26 -17.65
CA GLY A 462 -19.47 10.76 -17.59
C GLY A 462 -20.45 9.73 -17.03
N VAL A 463 -19.97 8.87 -16.12
CA VAL A 463 -20.76 7.89 -15.39
C VAL A 463 -21.14 8.48 -14.04
N PRO A 464 -22.42 8.49 -13.66
CA PRO A 464 -22.84 8.97 -12.34
C PRO A 464 -22.15 8.20 -11.22
N LEU A 465 -21.81 8.91 -10.14
CA LEU A 465 -21.33 8.25 -8.92
C LEU A 465 -22.47 7.38 -8.34
N PRO A 466 -22.13 6.21 -7.76
CA PRO A 466 -23.11 5.34 -7.16
C PRO A 466 -23.80 6.04 -5.97
N ALA A 467 -25.03 5.64 -5.66
CA ALA A 467 -25.78 6.16 -4.52
C ALA A 467 -25.24 5.69 -3.15
N CYS A 468 -24.26 4.77 -3.13
CA CYS A 468 -23.59 4.37 -1.89
C CYS A 468 -22.50 5.38 -1.51
N ASP A 469 -22.19 5.45 -0.21
CA ASP A 469 -21.13 6.29 0.30
C ASP A 469 -19.78 5.83 -0.26
N LEU A 470 -19.09 6.74 -0.94
CA LEU A 470 -17.69 6.60 -1.35
C LEU A 470 -16.80 7.28 -0.32
N ASP A 471 -15.63 6.68 -0.05
CA ASP A 471 -14.60 7.31 0.78
C ASP A 471 -13.73 8.28 -0.04
N GLY A 472 -13.70 8.08 -1.35
CA GLY A 472 -13.03 8.95 -2.31
C GLY A 472 -13.95 9.98 -2.94
N MET A 473 -13.34 10.99 -3.60
CA MET A 473 -14.06 12.02 -4.36
C MET A 473 -13.41 12.28 -5.72
N PRO A 474 -14.17 12.80 -6.70
CA PRO A 474 -13.63 13.17 -8.00
C PRO A 474 -12.51 14.21 -7.88
N PHE A 475 -11.56 14.20 -8.82
CA PHE A 475 -10.45 15.16 -8.84
C PHE A 475 -10.91 16.61 -8.93
N SER A 476 -12.03 16.88 -9.61
CA SER A 476 -12.61 18.24 -9.70
C SER A 476 -13.02 18.81 -8.34
N LYS A 477 -13.41 17.95 -7.38
CA LYS A 477 -13.79 18.37 -6.03
C LYS A 477 -12.61 18.57 -5.09
N LEU A 478 -11.42 18.09 -5.45
CA LEU A 478 -10.18 18.30 -4.68
C LEU A 478 -9.56 19.68 -4.97
N VAL A 479 -9.94 20.35 -6.06
CA VAL A 479 -9.33 21.63 -6.51
C VAL A 479 -9.88 22.86 -5.77
N SER A 480 -10.99 22.77 -5.03
CA SER A 480 -11.81 23.94 -4.69
C SER A 480 -11.64 24.53 -3.28
N ARG A 481 -10.74 24.04 -2.43
CA ARG A 481 -10.63 24.52 -1.04
C ARG A 481 -9.38 25.36 -0.68
N SER A 482 -8.45 25.60 -1.61
CA SER A 482 -7.23 26.38 -1.34
C SER A 482 -7.36 27.90 -1.47
N THR A 483 -8.57 28.47 -1.60
CA THR A 483 -8.79 29.91 -1.63
C THR A 483 -9.52 30.42 -0.38
N VAL A 484 -8.94 30.21 0.79
CA VAL A 484 -9.20 31.06 1.96
C VAL A 484 -8.02 32.02 2.08
N PRO A 485 -8.18 33.31 1.77
CA PRO A 485 -7.12 34.29 2.01
C PRO A 485 -7.07 34.59 3.51
N GLY A 486 -5.92 34.34 4.14
CA GLY A 486 -5.57 35.04 5.36
C GLY A 486 -5.54 34.24 6.66
N ALA A 487 -4.57 33.34 6.80
CA ALA A 487 -3.94 33.16 8.11
C ALA A 487 -2.42 33.27 7.92
N PRO A 488 -1.72 34.18 8.63
CA PRO A 488 -0.26 34.28 8.51
C PRO A 488 0.36 33.06 9.19
N CYS A 489 0.96 32.20 8.39
CA CYS A 489 1.79 31.08 8.87
C CYS A 489 3.03 31.68 9.57
N ARG A 490 2.99 31.79 10.88
CA ARG A 490 4.19 32.02 11.69
C ARG A 490 4.93 30.69 11.86
N SER A 491 5.78 30.37 10.91
CA SER A 491 6.76 29.29 11.05
C SER A 491 7.87 29.76 11.99
N THR A 492 7.95 29.19 13.17
CA THR A 492 9.04 29.38 14.13
C THR A 492 10.14 28.34 13.97
N ASN A 493 10.35 27.77 12.79
CA ASN A 493 11.41 26.81 12.55
C ASN A 493 12.56 27.43 11.74
N PRO A 494 13.77 27.65 12.32
CA PRO A 494 14.89 28.31 11.63
C PRO A 494 15.52 27.52 10.47
N ARG A 495 15.12 26.25 10.24
CA ARG A 495 15.72 25.38 9.21
C ARG A 495 15.05 25.44 7.83
N ALA A 496 13.94 26.18 7.67
CA ALA A 496 13.21 26.26 6.40
C ALA A 496 13.70 27.38 5.44
N ARG A 497 14.84 28.04 5.71
CA ARG A 497 15.28 29.22 4.95
C ARG A 497 16.21 28.96 3.75
N TRP A 498 16.44 27.72 3.32
CA TRP A 498 17.47 27.44 2.31
C TRP A 498 16.98 26.93 0.94
N ILE A 499 15.70 26.92 0.63
CA ILE A 499 15.21 26.34 -0.64
C ILE A 499 14.45 27.32 -1.58
N SER A 500 14.26 28.59 -1.20
CA SER A 500 13.49 29.52 -2.05
C SER A 500 14.27 30.63 -2.77
N ALA A 501 15.58 30.49 -2.94
CA ALA A 501 16.38 31.51 -3.62
C ALA A 501 17.25 30.90 -4.74
N ARG A 502 16.65 30.46 -5.84
CA ARG A 502 17.31 30.38 -7.16
C ARG A 502 16.29 30.21 -8.27
N CYS A 503 15.76 31.31 -8.73
CA CYS A 503 15.28 31.47 -10.11
C CYS A 503 15.14 32.96 -10.42
N ARG A 504 16.21 33.55 -10.94
CA ARG A 504 16.27 34.67 -11.90
C ARG A 504 17.70 35.13 -12.09
N THR A 505 18.29 34.82 -13.21
CA THR A 505 19.44 35.52 -13.76
C THR A 505 19.23 35.75 -15.23
N PRO A 506 19.57 36.94 -15.72
CA PRO A 506 19.91 37.10 -17.12
C PRO A 506 21.43 37.04 -17.31
N ALA A 507 21.81 36.54 -18.45
CA ALA A 507 23.18 36.45 -18.93
C ALA A 507 23.84 37.83 -19.15
N SER A 508 25.12 37.94 -18.85
CA SER A 508 26.16 38.44 -19.76
C SER A 508 27.49 38.73 -19.06
N GLN A 509 28.58 38.39 -19.80
CA GLN A 509 29.96 38.94 -19.87
C GLN A 509 31.01 38.48 -18.84
N TRP A 510 31.89 37.58 -19.34
CA TRP A 510 33.33 37.68 -19.63
C TRP A 510 34.22 38.50 -18.66
N ILE A 511 35.30 37.91 -18.12
CA ILE A 511 36.73 38.10 -18.45
C ILE A 511 37.59 37.40 -17.39
N ALA A 512 38.75 36.91 -17.86
CA ALA A 512 39.77 36.09 -17.27
C ALA A 512 40.55 36.72 -16.08
N GLY A 513 41.19 35.87 -15.29
CA GLY A 513 42.27 36.26 -14.35
C GLY A 513 42.82 35.06 -13.54
N ALA A 514 44.02 34.64 -13.89
CA ALA A 514 44.80 33.60 -13.20
C ALA A 514 45.36 34.10 -11.85
N ALA A 515 45.54 33.17 -10.90
CA ALA A 515 46.81 32.91 -10.20
C ALA A 515 46.62 32.16 -8.87
N SER A 516 47.24 31.01 -8.82
CA SER A 516 48.01 30.37 -7.75
C SER A 516 47.89 30.82 -6.31
N SER A 517 47.62 29.86 -5.39
CA SER A 517 48.51 29.63 -4.23
C SER A 517 48.20 28.26 -3.59
N ARG A 518 49.26 27.50 -3.42
CA ARG A 518 49.36 26.23 -2.66
C ARG A 518 49.33 26.56 -1.17
N SER A 519 48.66 25.75 -0.35
CA SER A 519 49.08 25.52 1.04
C SER A 519 48.73 24.10 1.47
N SER A 520 49.73 23.46 1.96
CA SER A 520 49.98 22.13 2.45
C SER A 520 49.15 21.72 3.65
N CYS A 521 48.71 20.48 3.70
CA CYS A 521 48.31 19.75 4.91
C CYS A 521 49.32 18.64 5.21
N PRO A 522 49.68 18.36 6.45
CA PRO A 522 50.49 17.23 6.86
C PRO A 522 49.61 16.00 7.19
N PRO A 523 50.18 14.78 7.12
CA PRO A 523 49.44 13.54 7.36
C PRO A 523 49.54 13.08 8.82
N SER A 524 48.47 12.52 9.36
CA SER A 524 48.50 11.73 10.61
C SER A 524 47.73 10.41 10.40
N ILE A 525 48.45 9.36 10.26
CA ILE A 525 48.49 8.05 10.92
C ILE A 525 47.15 7.48 11.37
N CYS A 526 46.66 6.45 10.70
CA CYS A 526 45.77 5.43 11.26
C CYS A 526 46.38 4.05 11.01
N GLN A 527 46.71 3.34 12.07
CA GLN A 527 47.08 1.92 12.06
C GLN A 527 45.83 1.04 12.17
N PRO A 528 45.81 -0.14 11.55
CA PRO A 528 44.68 -1.08 11.65
C PRO A 528 44.84 -2.02 12.86
N VAL A 529 43.75 -2.16 13.63
CA VAL A 529 43.62 -3.15 14.70
C VAL A 529 43.25 -4.50 14.09
N ARG A 530 44.14 -5.49 14.26
CA ARG A 530 43.88 -6.92 13.99
C ARG A 530 43.02 -7.49 15.12
N VAL A 531 41.86 -8.05 14.78
CA VAL A 531 41.08 -8.90 15.69
C VAL A 531 41.34 -10.36 15.34
N THR A 532 41.90 -11.08 16.30
CA THR A 532 42.22 -12.52 16.23
C THR A 532 40.94 -13.32 16.51
N MET A 533 40.58 -14.20 15.60
CA MET A 533 39.52 -15.21 15.85
C MET A 533 40.07 -16.34 16.72
N ALA A 534 39.42 -16.58 17.86
CA ALA A 534 39.58 -17.78 18.64
C ALA A 534 38.49 -18.78 18.26
N ARG A 535 38.89 -19.91 17.70
CA ARG A 535 38.05 -21.09 17.51
C ARG A 535 37.93 -21.85 18.85
N ASN A 536 36.74 -22.05 19.32
CA ASN A 536 36.44 -23.09 20.32
C ASN A 536 35.31 -23.97 19.83
N ARG A 537 35.61 -25.24 19.60
CA ARG A 537 34.64 -26.35 19.56
C ARG A 537 34.56 -26.96 20.94
N PRO A 538 33.41 -27.45 21.36
CA PRO A 538 33.37 -28.74 22.07
C PRO A 538 32.50 -29.78 21.36
N ARG A 539 33.04 -31.01 21.37
CA ARG A 539 32.30 -32.25 21.19
C ARG A 539 31.54 -32.55 22.50
N ALA A 540 30.36 -33.08 22.39
CA ALA A 540 29.94 -34.24 23.24
C ALA A 540 28.64 -34.84 22.71
N SER A 541 28.68 -36.12 22.54
CA SER A 541 27.63 -37.11 22.30
C SER A 541 26.84 -37.42 23.54
N ALA A 542 25.54 -37.75 23.39
CA ALA A 542 24.80 -38.79 24.15
C ALA A 542 23.32 -38.79 23.68
N SER A 543 22.89 -39.76 22.98
CA SER A 543 22.07 -40.97 23.20
C SER A 543 20.74 -40.74 23.92
N PHE A 544 19.71 -41.17 23.18
CA PHE A 544 18.31 -41.41 23.52
C PHE A 544 18.09 -42.35 24.76
N PRO A 545 16.94 -42.42 25.36
CA PRO A 545 15.74 -43.02 24.77
C PRO A 545 14.55 -42.09 24.50
#